data_f1e552ceb8037cc47b7122ff861c857f
#
_entry.id   f1e552ceb8037cc47b7122ff861c857f
#
_cell.length_a   1.000
_cell.length_b   1.000
_cell.length_c   1.000
_cell.angle_alpha   90.00
_cell.angle_beta   90.00
_cell.angle_gamma   90.00
#
_symmetry.space_group_name_H-M   'P 1'
#
loop_
_entity.id
_entity.type
_entity.pdbx_description
1 polymer ?
#
loop_
_entity_poly.entity_id
_entity_poly.type
_entity_poly.pdbx_seq_one_letter_code
_entity_poly.pdbx_strand_id
1 'polypeptide(L)'
;MTTTISENNLYNQSVLGNLSPSVANAPVVGIKPTSSSTWRAALAAREAGPTAALRAVRTNIVQSIRAFRTADLMEAASELGQHFIYANCSNATTKSEVLEVIANAFHFPRQQAKNFDNLLDSLTTLVDRAGPQPGFVIVLEGLPCTHKFDKEVRETLLDVFRDAVEFWADRRVSCRVFYAFA
;
A
#
# COMPACT_ATOMS: atom_id res chain seq x y z
N MET A 1 -42.19 -45.95 21.00
CA MET A 1 -43.29 -45.38 20.20
C MET A 1 -42.68 -44.44 19.21
N THR A 2 -42.38 -44.99 18.07
CA THR A 2 -43.12 -44.95 16.82
C THR A 2 -43.11 -43.57 16.19
N THR A 3 -42.30 -43.48 15.13
CA THR A 3 -42.70 -43.30 13.71
C THR A 3 -42.89 -41.82 13.36
N THR A 4 -42.43 -41.21 12.27
CA THR A 4 -42.47 -41.72 10.91
C THR A 4 -41.69 -40.71 9.98
N ILE A 5 -41.03 -41.27 9.03
CA ILE A 5 -40.50 -40.78 7.77
C ILE A 5 -41.61 -40.13 6.90
N SER A 6 -41.29 -39.12 6.13
CA SER A 6 -41.84 -38.87 4.79
C SER A 6 -41.03 -37.78 4.11
N GLU A 7 -40.16 -38.07 3.22
CA GLU A 7 -40.28 -38.12 1.75
C GLU A 7 -41.24 -37.08 1.16
N ASN A 8 -40.64 -36.15 0.43
CA ASN A 8 -41.12 -35.78 -0.89
C ASN A 8 -40.04 -35.08 -1.73
N ASN A 9 -39.43 -35.94 -2.48
CA ASN A 9 -38.75 -35.65 -3.73
C ASN A 9 -39.81 -35.41 -4.84
N LEU A 10 -39.40 -34.75 -5.91
CA LEU A 10 -40.08 -34.58 -7.21
C LEU A 10 -40.79 -33.25 -7.43
N TYR A 11 -40.20 -32.57 -8.34
CA TYR A 11 -40.61 -31.64 -9.39
C TYR A 11 -39.54 -30.55 -9.51
N ASN A 12 -38.69 -30.45 -10.50
CA ASN A 12 -39.02 -30.28 -11.88
C ASN A 12 -37.80 -30.48 -12.79
N GLN A 13 -37.77 -31.55 -13.49
CA GLN A 13 -37.09 -31.60 -14.80
C GLN A 13 -38.06 -31.02 -15.83
N SER A 14 -37.52 -30.25 -16.71
CA SER A 14 -38.06 -29.82 -17.99
C SER A 14 -38.37 -28.32 -18.10
N VAL A 15 -37.35 -27.54 -18.49
CA VAL A 15 -37.46 -26.56 -19.61
C VAL A 15 -36.11 -26.47 -20.29
N LEU A 16 -35.79 -27.44 -21.09
CA LEU A 16 -34.88 -27.29 -22.22
C LEU A 16 -35.69 -26.68 -23.37
N GLY A 17 -35.66 -25.36 -23.45
CA GLY A 17 -36.19 -24.59 -24.51
C GLY A 17 -35.06 -23.97 -25.33
N ASN A 18 -34.88 -24.51 -26.52
CA ASN A 18 -34.08 -24.01 -27.64
C ASN A 18 -33.96 -22.48 -27.66
N LEU A 19 -32.74 -21.97 -27.55
CA LEU A 19 -32.36 -20.70 -28.15
C LEU A 19 -31.17 -20.92 -29.06
N SER A 20 -31.46 -20.77 -30.34
CA SER A 20 -30.56 -20.87 -31.47
C SER A 20 -29.35 -19.91 -31.33
N PRO A 21 -28.19 -20.29 -31.85
CA PRO A 21 -27.02 -19.44 -31.91
C PRO A 21 -27.10 -18.53 -33.14
N SER A 22 -27.44 -17.30 -32.95
CA SER A 22 -27.30 -16.28 -34.02
C SER A 22 -27.17 -14.89 -33.42
N VAL A 23 -26.00 -14.54 -32.96
CA VAL A 23 -25.41 -13.20 -33.12
C VAL A 23 -23.90 -13.39 -33.26
N ALA A 24 -23.49 -13.76 -34.44
CA ALA A 24 -22.09 -13.66 -34.84
C ALA A 24 -21.79 -12.23 -35.28
N ASN A 25 -20.60 -11.78 -34.90
CA ASN A 25 -19.85 -10.69 -35.52
C ASN A 25 -20.35 -9.24 -35.32
N ALA A 26 -20.00 -8.66 -34.18
CA ALA A 26 -19.56 -7.28 -34.17
C ALA A 26 -18.02 -7.26 -34.12
N PRO A 27 -17.30 -6.46 -34.92
CA PRO A 27 -15.86 -6.40 -34.86
C PRO A 27 -15.46 -5.74 -33.56
N VAL A 28 -14.83 -6.51 -32.68
CA VAL A 28 -14.14 -5.98 -31.52
C VAL A 28 -12.97 -5.15 -32.06
N VAL A 29 -13.12 -3.82 -31.99
CA VAL A 29 -12.04 -2.87 -32.24
C VAL A 29 -10.87 -3.29 -31.36
N GLY A 30 -9.80 -3.72 -32.02
CA GLY A 30 -8.61 -4.23 -31.39
C GLY A 30 -7.95 -3.16 -30.53
N ILE A 31 -8.20 -3.22 -29.25
CA ILE A 31 -7.32 -2.62 -28.24
C ILE A 31 -6.09 -3.51 -28.23
N LYS A 32 -5.01 -3.03 -28.87
CA LYS A 32 -3.71 -3.68 -28.79
C LYS A 32 -3.33 -3.74 -27.31
N PRO A 33 -3.09 -4.92 -26.70
CA PRO A 33 -2.65 -4.99 -25.34
C PRO A 33 -1.22 -4.47 -25.28
N THR A 34 -1.05 -3.25 -24.82
CA THR A 34 0.24 -2.73 -24.40
C THR A 34 0.73 -3.57 -23.22
N SER A 35 1.76 -4.36 -23.50
CA SER A 35 2.55 -5.21 -22.60
C SER A 35 1.77 -6.16 -21.67
N SER A 36 1.44 -7.32 -22.23
CA SER A 36 0.91 -8.48 -21.47
C SER A 36 1.86 -9.04 -20.40
N SER A 37 3.05 -8.49 -20.25
CA SER A 37 4.04 -8.91 -19.28
C SER A 37 3.82 -8.30 -17.88
N THR A 38 3.38 -7.05 -17.80
CA THR A 38 3.32 -6.31 -16.52
C THR A 38 2.16 -6.76 -15.63
N TRP A 39 0.97 -7.00 -16.19
CA TRP A 39 -0.17 -7.48 -15.41
C TRP A 39 -0.03 -8.96 -14.99
N ARG A 40 0.60 -9.79 -15.82
CA ARG A 40 0.91 -11.18 -15.46
C ARG A 40 1.93 -11.26 -14.33
N ALA A 41 2.94 -10.40 -14.35
CA ALA A 41 3.91 -10.30 -13.27
C ALA A 41 3.24 -9.80 -11.96
N ALA A 42 2.35 -8.83 -12.05
CA ALA A 42 1.58 -8.33 -10.90
C ALA A 42 0.61 -9.39 -10.35
N LEU A 43 -0.03 -10.18 -11.22
CA LEU A 43 -0.91 -11.27 -10.81
C LEU A 43 -0.12 -12.40 -10.15
N ALA A 44 0.98 -12.83 -10.75
CA ALA A 44 1.89 -13.83 -10.18
C ALA A 44 2.48 -13.38 -8.84
N ALA A 45 2.80 -12.10 -8.68
CA ALA A 45 3.27 -11.55 -7.40
C ALA A 45 2.17 -11.58 -6.31
N ARG A 46 0.91 -11.37 -6.68
CA ARG A 46 -0.23 -11.50 -5.76
C ARG A 46 -0.48 -12.95 -5.34
N GLU A 47 -0.31 -13.91 -6.25
CA GLU A 47 -0.43 -15.35 -5.95
C GLU A 47 0.73 -15.87 -5.11
N ALA A 48 1.90 -15.26 -5.24
CA ALA A 48 3.11 -15.61 -4.48
C ALA A 48 3.16 -15.00 -3.06
N GLY A 49 2.13 -14.23 -2.67
CA GLY A 49 1.97 -13.66 -1.33
C GLY A 49 2.58 -12.26 -1.15
N PRO A 50 2.36 -11.64 0.04
CA PRO A 50 2.74 -10.26 0.33
C PRO A 50 4.22 -9.96 0.16
N THR A 51 5.08 -10.87 0.60
CA THR A 51 6.54 -10.72 0.53
C THR A 51 7.07 -10.69 -0.90
N ALA A 52 6.53 -11.53 -1.78
CA ALA A 52 6.90 -11.50 -3.19
C ALA A 52 6.46 -10.20 -3.86
N ALA A 53 5.26 -9.71 -3.52
CA ALA A 53 4.76 -8.42 -4.00
C ALA A 53 5.66 -7.26 -3.55
N LEU A 54 6.08 -7.23 -2.28
CA LEU A 54 6.99 -6.21 -1.76
C LEU A 54 8.39 -6.29 -2.37
N ARG A 55 8.91 -7.50 -2.60
CA ARG A 55 10.21 -7.71 -3.28
C ARG A 55 10.22 -7.22 -4.73
N ALA A 56 9.07 -7.27 -5.41
CA ALA A 56 8.92 -6.75 -6.77
C ALA A 56 8.94 -5.21 -6.84
N VAL A 57 8.68 -4.52 -5.72
CA VAL A 57 8.81 -3.06 -5.62
C VAL A 57 10.27 -2.66 -5.53
N ARG A 58 10.69 -1.68 -6.34
CA ARG A 58 12.03 -1.10 -6.23
C ARG A 58 12.32 -0.70 -4.79
N THR A 59 13.55 -0.92 -4.38
CA THR A 59 14.05 -0.32 -3.14
C THR A 59 14.23 1.18 -3.30
N ASN A 60 14.19 1.89 -2.21
CA ASN A 60 14.44 3.33 -2.16
C ASN A 60 13.50 4.13 -3.07
N ILE A 61 12.20 4.06 -2.74
CA ILE A 61 11.12 4.70 -3.48
C ILE A 61 10.06 5.29 -2.54
N VAL A 62 9.46 6.39 -2.98
CA VAL A 62 8.22 6.96 -2.42
C VAL A 62 7.11 6.80 -3.44
N GLN A 63 6.05 6.07 -3.10
CA GLN A 63 4.95 5.79 -4.03
C GLN A 63 3.58 5.70 -3.34
N SER A 64 2.52 5.83 -4.14
CA SER A 64 1.16 5.62 -3.65
C SER A 64 0.90 4.14 -3.32
N ILE A 65 0.20 3.88 -2.22
CA ILE A 65 -0.13 2.52 -1.74
C ILE A 65 -1.14 1.75 -2.62
N ARG A 66 -1.71 2.37 -3.64
CA ARG A 66 -2.87 1.88 -4.45
C ARG A 66 -2.92 0.37 -4.73
N ALA A 67 -1.78 -0.30 -4.86
CA ALA A 67 -1.70 -1.72 -5.19
C ALA A 67 -1.53 -2.63 -3.97
N PHE A 68 -1.41 -2.08 -2.77
CA PHE A 68 -1.09 -2.81 -1.56
C PHE A 68 -2.10 -2.52 -0.45
N ARG A 69 -2.32 -3.50 0.42
CA ARG A 69 -2.99 -3.29 1.71
C ARG A 69 -1.92 -3.09 2.79
N THR A 70 -2.19 -2.21 3.73
CA THR A 70 -1.27 -1.93 4.85
C THR A 70 -0.89 -3.20 5.61
N ALA A 71 -1.85 -4.12 5.83
CA ALA A 71 -1.60 -5.40 6.49
C ALA A 71 -0.62 -6.30 5.71
N ASP A 72 -0.74 -6.34 4.38
CA ASP A 72 0.16 -7.12 3.53
C ASP A 72 1.60 -6.56 3.56
N LEU A 73 1.74 -5.23 3.62
CA LEU A 73 3.05 -4.58 3.75
C LEU A 73 3.69 -4.84 5.11
N MET A 74 2.89 -4.86 6.17
CA MET A 74 3.35 -5.18 7.52
C MET A 74 3.84 -6.63 7.61
N GLU A 75 3.08 -7.58 7.09
CA GLU A 75 3.45 -9.00 7.04
C GLU A 75 4.74 -9.19 6.24
N ALA A 76 4.81 -8.63 5.03
CA ALA A 76 5.98 -8.71 4.17
C ALA A 76 7.23 -8.08 4.81
N ALA A 77 7.09 -6.94 5.48
CA ALA A 77 8.19 -6.30 6.20
C ALA A 77 8.71 -7.19 7.34
N SER A 78 7.79 -7.80 8.11
CA SER A 78 8.12 -8.74 9.18
C SER A 78 8.90 -9.95 8.67
N GLU A 79 8.43 -10.58 7.59
CA GLU A 79 9.10 -11.74 6.98
C GLU A 79 10.47 -11.40 6.41
N LEU A 80 10.68 -10.15 5.94
CA LEU A 80 11.95 -9.67 5.44
C LEU A 80 12.87 -9.12 6.54
N GLY A 81 12.42 -9.13 7.80
CA GLY A 81 13.14 -8.55 8.94
C GLY A 81 13.30 -7.03 8.83
N GLN A 82 12.48 -6.35 8.00
CA GLN A 82 12.53 -4.92 7.82
C GLN A 82 11.69 -4.21 8.89
N HIS A 83 12.14 -3.04 9.30
CA HIS A 83 11.40 -2.24 10.28
C HIS A 83 10.17 -1.60 9.64
N PHE A 84 8.98 -1.94 10.14
CA PHE A 84 7.70 -1.42 9.66
C PHE A 84 7.25 -0.24 10.50
N ILE A 85 6.91 0.88 9.87
CA ILE A 85 6.43 2.09 10.51
C ILE A 85 5.11 2.51 9.85
N TYR A 86 4.08 2.72 10.67
CA TYR A 86 2.75 3.09 10.21
C TYR A 86 2.28 4.38 10.87
N ALA A 87 1.96 5.38 10.06
CA ALA A 87 1.40 6.66 10.48
C ALA A 87 0.00 6.85 9.86
N ASN A 88 -1.03 6.87 10.71
CA ASN A 88 -2.41 7.14 10.29
C ASN A 88 -2.74 8.63 10.49
N CYS A 89 -2.80 9.37 9.40
CA CYS A 89 -3.04 10.81 9.37
C CYS A 89 -4.52 11.16 9.12
N SER A 90 -5.45 10.21 9.10
CA SER A 90 -6.86 10.42 8.72
C SER A 90 -7.58 11.46 9.59
N ASN A 91 -7.15 11.66 10.82
CA ASN A 91 -7.72 12.66 11.73
C ASN A 91 -6.94 13.99 11.72
N ALA A 92 -5.83 14.08 11.00
CA ALA A 92 -5.05 15.30 10.89
C ALA A 92 -5.63 16.20 9.78
N THR A 93 -5.62 17.49 9.98
CA THR A 93 -6.13 18.48 9.02
C THR A 93 -5.11 19.56 8.67
N THR A 94 -4.07 19.70 9.47
CA THR A 94 -3.03 20.71 9.37
C THR A 94 -1.64 20.09 9.29
N LYS A 95 -0.67 20.88 8.79
CA LYS A 95 0.74 20.50 8.75
C LYS A 95 1.26 20.05 10.13
N SER A 96 0.94 20.80 11.17
CA SER A 96 1.41 20.52 12.53
C SER A 96 0.87 19.18 13.05
N GLU A 97 -0.41 18.88 12.81
CA GLU A 97 -1.04 17.62 13.20
C GLU A 97 -0.44 16.42 12.45
N VAL A 98 -0.22 16.58 11.14
CA VAL A 98 0.45 15.54 10.33
C VAL A 98 1.85 15.25 10.84
N LEU A 99 2.64 16.28 11.10
CA LEU A 99 3.99 16.14 11.65
C LEU A 99 3.98 15.49 13.04
N GLU A 100 3.00 15.81 13.89
CA GLU A 100 2.86 15.18 15.21
C GLU A 100 2.50 13.68 15.09
N VAL A 101 1.59 13.32 14.18
CA VAL A 101 1.24 11.91 13.92
C VAL A 101 2.47 11.14 13.44
N ILE A 102 3.22 11.70 12.50
CA ILE A 102 4.45 11.09 11.99
C ILE A 102 5.47 10.95 13.14
N ALA A 103 5.72 12.01 13.90
CA ALA A 103 6.66 11.96 15.03
C ALA A 103 6.31 10.87 16.05
N ASN A 104 5.02 10.72 16.37
CA ASN A 104 4.55 9.69 17.28
C ASN A 104 4.76 8.27 16.70
N ALA A 105 4.46 8.06 15.41
CA ALA A 105 4.64 6.78 14.74
C ALA A 105 6.11 6.35 14.65
N PHE A 106 7.00 7.30 14.49
CA PHE A 106 8.45 7.08 14.44
C PHE A 106 9.12 7.16 15.81
N HIS A 107 8.36 7.40 16.88
CA HIS A 107 8.88 7.63 18.24
C HIS A 107 9.91 8.76 18.32
N PHE A 108 9.77 9.78 17.47
CA PHE A 108 10.61 10.97 17.55
C PHE A 108 10.20 11.85 18.74
N PRO A 109 11.15 12.51 19.40
CA PRO A 109 10.81 13.55 20.37
C PRO A 109 9.97 14.64 19.70
N ARG A 110 8.90 15.07 20.36
CA ARG A 110 7.97 16.11 19.84
C ARG A 110 8.67 17.39 19.37
N GLN A 111 9.84 17.67 19.90
CA GLN A 111 10.62 18.86 19.52
C GLN A 111 11.33 18.69 18.17
N GLN A 112 11.57 17.47 17.72
CA GLN A 112 12.32 17.15 16.50
C GLN A 112 11.45 17.06 15.23
N ALA A 113 10.14 17.11 15.34
CA ALA A 113 9.24 17.06 14.16
C ALA A 113 8.35 18.32 14.05
N LYS A 114 8.89 19.49 14.41
CA LYS A 114 8.13 20.75 14.31
C LYS A 114 8.05 21.33 12.90
N ASN A 115 9.00 21.00 12.06
CA ASN A 115 9.09 21.44 10.67
C ASN A 115 9.66 20.31 9.80
N PHE A 116 9.69 20.54 8.50
CA PHE A 116 10.15 19.55 7.53
C PHE A 116 11.64 19.27 7.62
N ASP A 117 12.47 20.29 7.92
CA ASP A 117 13.91 20.13 8.05
C ASP A 117 14.24 19.21 9.23
N ASN A 118 13.62 19.45 10.37
CA ASN A 118 13.77 18.60 11.55
C ASN A 118 13.23 17.16 11.33
N LEU A 119 12.19 17.03 10.48
CA LEU A 119 11.69 15.70 10.11
C LEU A 119 12.74 14.97 9.28
N LEU A 120 13.37 15.63 8.30
CA LEU A 120 14.41 15.02 7.48
C LEU A 120 15.60 14.57 8.34
N ASP A 121 16.09 15.42 9.24
CA ASP A 121 17.16 15.08 10.18
C ASP A 121 16.81 13.86 11.01
N SER A 122 15.56 13.79 11.50
CA SER A 122 15.07 12.66 12.28
C SER A 122 14.96 11.38 11.46
N LEU A 123 14.54 11.46 10.20
CA LEU A 123 14.43 10.30 9.29
C LEU A 123 15.81 9.75 8.92
N THR A 124 16.82 10.60 8.81
CA THR A 124 18.19 10.18 8.49
C THR A 124 18.93 9.55 9.69
N THR A 125 18.44 9.77 10.91
CA THR A 125 18.97 9.17 12.15
C THR A 125 18.16 7.98 12.67
N LEU A 126 17.25 7.42 11.86
CA LEU A 126 16.38 6.31 12.26
C LEU A 126 17.14 5.09 12.78
N VAL A 127 18.28 4.75 12.16
CA VAL A 127 19.10 3.61 12.58
C VAL A 127 19.68 3.77 13.98
N ASP A 128 19.96 4.98 14.40
CA ASP A 128 20.49 5.27 15.74
C ASP A 128 19.50 4.84 16.85
N ARG A 129 18.22 4.78 16.52
CA ARG A 129 17.12 4.42 17.41
C ARG A 129 16.62 2.99 17.21
N ALA A 130 16.41 2.60 15.95
CA ALA A 130 15.92 1.29 15.59
C ALA A 130 17.02 0.21 15.61
N GLY A 131 18.29 0.62 15.70
CA GLY A 131 19.45 -0.24 15.50
C GLY A 131 19.66 -0.61 14.03
N PRO A 132 20.70 -1.38 13.71
CA PRO A 132 20.97 -1.83 12.35
C PRO A 132 19.78 -2.61 11.81
N GLN A 133 19.24 -2.17 10.69
CA GLN A 133 18.07 -2.76 10.03
C GLN A 133 18.41 -3.13 8.58
N PRO A 134 17.89 -4.26 8.05
CA PRO A 134 18.03 -4.58 6.63
C PRO A 134 17.23 -3.64 5.74
N GLY A 135 16.29 -2.88 6.32
CA GLY A 135 15.52 -1.88 5.63
C GLY A 135 14.33 -1.37 6.43
N PHE A 136 13.66 -0.38 5.84
CA PHE A 136 12.47 0.26 6.37
C PHE A 136 11.32 0.14 5.39
N VAL A 137 10.12 -0.14 5.89
CA VAL A 137 8.84 -0.02 5.17
C VAL A 137 7.98 0.97 5.95
N ILE A 138 7.72 2.11 5.33
CA ILE A 138 6.99 3.23 5.93
C ILE A 138 5.65 3.37 5.22
N VAL A 139 4.56 3.48 5.96
CA VAL A 139 3.22 3.70 5.43
C VAL A 139 2.63 4.95 6.05
N LEU A 140 2.27 5.92 5.21
CA LEU A 140 1.59 7.16 5.55
C LEU A 140 0.17 7.08 5.00
N GLU A 141 -0.81 6.80 5.84
CA GLU A 141 -2.20 6.62 5.43
C GLU A 141 -3.05 7.81 5.79
N GLY A 142 -3.99 8.19 4.90
CA GLY A 142 -4.94 9.25 5.16
C GLY A 142 -4.34 10.65 5.23
N LEU A 143 -3.30 10.94 4.42
CA LEU A 143 -2.75 12.29 4.33
C LEU A 143 -3.85 13.28 3.90
N PRO A 144 -4.07 14.39 4.63
CA PRO A 144 -5.20 15.26 4.38
C PRO A 144 -5.11 15.99 3.04
N CYS A 145 -6.29 16.24 2.44
CA CYS A 145 -6.47 17.05 1.24
C CYS A 145 -7.27 18.32 1.57
N THR A 146 -6.83 19.07 2.58
CA THR A 146 -7.49 20.29 3.05
C THR A 146 -6.77 21.54 2.57
N HIS A 147 -7.42 22.71 2.70
CA HIS A 147 -6.79 23.99 2.40
C HIS A 147 -5.66 24.37 3.39
N LYS A 148 -5.65 23.76 4.59
CA LYS A 148 -4.57 23.94 5.59
C LYS A 148 -3.41 22.96 5.39
N PHE A 149 -3.63 21.94 4.56
CA PHE A 149 -2.64 20.99 4.11
C PHE A 149 -2.78 20.85 2.59
N ASP A 150 -2.43 21.93 1.91
CA ASP A 150 -2.62 22.10 0.47
C ASP A 150 -1.65 21.25 -0.36
N LYS A 151 -1.70 21.42 -1.67
CA LYS A 151 -0.86 20.67 -2.59
C LYS A 151 0.63 20.92 -2.34
N GLU A 152 1.02 22.18 -2.09
CA GLU A 152 2.42 22.56 -1.89
C GLU A 152 3.00 21.91 -0.63
N VAL A 153 2.25 21.96 0.47
CA VAL A 153 2.64 21.32 1.74
C VAL A 153 2.74 19.81 1.59
N ARG A 154 1.81 19.17 0.82
CA ARG A 154 1.86 17.73 0.54
C ARG A 154 3.08 17.35 -0.28
N GLU A 155 3.37 18.09 -1.34
CA GLU A 155 4.54 17.85 -2.19
C GLU A 155 5.82 18.02 -1.39
N THR A 156 5.95 19.07 -0.58
CA THR A 156 7.10 19.29 0.31
C THR A 156 7.27 18.13 1.29
N LEU A 157 6.20 17.61 1.89
CA LEU A 157 6.28 16.43 2.77
C LEU A 157 6.81 15.21 2.02
N LEU A 158 6.31 14.95 0.81
CA LEU A 158 6.76 13.82 0.00
C LEU A 158 8.23 14.00 -0.47
N ASP A 159 8.67 15.24 -0.71
CA ASP A 159 10.08 15.54 -1.04
C ASP A 159 10.99 15.21 0.14
N VAL A 160 10.62 15.57 1.37
CA VAL A 160 11.35 15.17 2.58
C VAL A 160 11.54 13.65 2.66
N PHE A 161 10.50 12.87 2.34
CA PHE A 161 10.63 11.42 2.30
C PHE A 161 11.46 10.92 1.12
N ARG A 162 11.48 11.61 -0.02
CA ARG A 162 12.36 11.29 -1.16
C ARG A 162 13.82 11.52 -0.79
N ASP A 163 14.13 12.64 -0.15
CA ASP A 163 15.47 12.95 0.32
C ASP A 163 15.96 11.93 1.35
N ALA A 164 15.09 11.54 2.29
CA ALA A 164 15.40 10.49 3.26
C ALA A 164 15.63 9.12 2.59
N VAL A 165 14.83 8.76 1.59
CA VAL A 165 14.98 7.52 0.82
C VAL A 165 16.28 7.51 0.02
N GLU A 166 16.70 8.64 -0.55
CA GLU A 166 17.97 8.81 -1.25
C GLU A 166 19.15 8.69 -0.28
N PHE A 167 19.07 9.34 0.87
CA PHE A 167 20.06 9.21 1.94
C PHE A 167 20.29 7.74 2.34
N TRP A 168 19.22 6.94 2.45
CA TRP A 168 19.33 5.51 2.77
C TRP A 168 19.82 4.67 1.61
N ALA A 169 19.53 5.07 0.36
CA ALA A 169 20.06 4.43 -0.84
C ALA A 169 21.60 4.49 -0.88
N ASP A 170 22.18 5.65 -0.59
CA ASP A 170 23.62 5.85 -0.52
C ASP A 170 24.29 4.96 0.54
N ARG A 171 23.57 4.60 1.57
CA ARG A 171 24.00 3.71 2.65
C ARG A 171 23.67 2.25 2.41
N ARG A 172 23.11 1.91 1.24
CA ARG A 172 22.68 0.55 0.87
C ARG A 172 21.63 -0.04 1.81
N VAL A 173 20.84 0.81 2.46
CA VAL A 173 19.69 0.42 3.28
C VAL A 173 18.43 0.55 2.45
N SER A 174 17.64 -0.51 2.38
CA SER A 174 16.36 -0.48 1.68
C SER A 174 15.38 0.41 2.43
N CYS A 175 14.83 1.43 1.78
CA CYS A 175 13.79 2.27 2.35
C CYS A 175 12.64 2.41 1.35
N ARG A 176 11.44 1.96 1.72
CA ARG A 176 10.24 2.08 0.89
C ARG A 176 9.18 2.86 1.64
N VAL A 177 8.67 3.88 1.00
CA VAL A 177 7.62 4.73 1.56
C VAL A 177 6.38 4.61 0.70
N PHE A 178 5.28 4.22 1.34
CA PHE A 178 3.96 4.12 0.71
C PHE A 178 3.05 5.19 1.32
N TYR A 179 2.27 5.88 0.50
CA TYR A 179 1.35 6.90 0.99
C TYR A 179 -0.03 6.78 0.36
N ALA A 180 -1.05 7.20 1.11
CA ALA A 180 -2.41 7.40 0.66
C ALA A 180 -2.93 8.75 1.13
N PHE A 181 -3.64 9.44 0.26
CA PHE A 181 -4.42 10.62 0.65
C PHE A 181 -5.81 10.21 1.17
N ALA A 182 -6.39 11.06 2.01
CA ALA A 182 -7.76 10.92 2.51
C ALA A 182 -8.82 11.13 1.41
#